data_70f17a5ea4fbc5f792a0e6947ef98501
#
_entry.id   70f17a5ea4fbc5f792a0e6947ef98501
#
_cell.length_a   1.000
_cell.length_b   1.000
_cell.length_c   1.000
_cell.angle_alpha   90.00
_cell.angle_beta   90.00
_cell.angle_gamma   90.00
#
_symmetry.space_group_name_H-M   'P 1'
#
loop_
_entity.id
_entity.type
_entity.pdbx_description
1 polymer ?
#
loop_
_entity_poly.entity_id
_entity_poly.type
_entity_poly.pdbx_seq_one_letter_code
_entity_poly.pdbx_strand_id
1 'polypeptide(L)'
;MQGCLRPPLASVPSAQRAIPPLPFASAHQQDEALLQLLEQASERLCRWLGSAASRPPLPGISLMPAIEPQSFGLGPEQLLADLDLVMDGAYNPGHPGALAHLDPPPLAASIVGDLICAGLNNNLLAEELSPSLSRLERSLMAWLAESLGMPAGSGGVPASGGTLSNLMALVTARRERGLGCSGEAVVLASADAHVSIGKALAVMG
;
A
#
# COMPACT_ATOMS: atom_id res chain seq x y z
N MET A 1 62.01 -10.13 3.88
CA MET A 1 60.62 -10.44 3.52
C MET A 1 60.05 -11.23 4.66
N GLN A 2 59.33 -10.54 5.58
CA GLN A 2 58.67 -11.20 6.73
C GLN A 2 57.21 -11.46 6.36
N GLY A 3 56.85 -12.74 6.24
CA GLY A 3 55.50 -13.17 5.97
C GLY A 3 54.59 -12.94 7.18
N CYS A 4 53.57 -12.13 6.99
CA CYS A 4 52.55 -11.89 7.97
C CYS A 4 51.61 -13.10 8.02
N LEU A 5 51.77 -13.99 8.98
CA LEU A 5 50.87 -15.10 9.27
C LEU A 5 49.60 -14.52 9.93
N ARG A 6 48.45 -14.68 9.28
CA ARG A 6 47.16 -14.39 9.89
C ARG A 6 46.89 -15.40 11.02
N PRO A 7 46.40 -14.97 12.19
CA PRO A 7 45.99 -15.91 13.25
C PRO A 7 44.82 -16.77 12.78
N PRO A 8 44.70 -18.01 13.24
CA PRO A 8 43.60 -18.90 12.89
C PRO A 8 42.28 -18.33 13.43
N LEU A 9 41.25 -18.33 12.57
CA LEU A 9 39.89 -17.97 12.94
C LEU A 9 39.43 -18.89 14.07
N ALA A 10 39.07 -18.28 15.20
CA ALA A 10 38.49 -19.00 16.33
C ALA A 10 37.22 -19.75 15.88
N SER A 11 37.15 -21.04 16.15
CA SER A 11 35.97 -21.88 15.92
C SER A 11 34.81 -21.35 16.71
N VAL A 12 33.82 -20.76 16.03
CA VAL A 12 32.54 -20.39 16.63
C VAL A 12 31.79 -21.67 16.98
N PRO A 13 31.28 -21.85 18.23
CA PRO A 13 30.53 -23.03 18.61
C PRO A 13 29.33 -23.19 17.65
N SER A 14 29.07 -24.41 17.21
CA SER A 14 27.93 -24.80 16.41
C SER A 14 26.65 -24.80 17.24
N ALA A 15 26.22 -23.63 17.74
CA ALA A 15 24.81 -23.44 18.01
C ALA A 15 24.12 -23.62 16.67
N GLN A 16 23.18 -24.55 16.56
CA GLN A 16 22.34 -24.71 15.38
C GLN A 16 21.76 -23.36 15.04
N ARG A 17 22.39 -22.66 14.10
CA ARG A 17 21.82 -21.44 13.55
C ARG A 17 20.58 -21.91 12.80
N ALA A 18 19.41 -21.60 13.34
CA ALA A 18 18.18 -21.71 12.59
C ALA A 18 18.42 -21.00 11.26
N ILE A 19 18.25 -21.72 10.16
CA ILE A 19 18.36 -21.12 8.82
C ILE A 19 17.33 -20.01 8.80
N PRO A 20 17.74 -18.75 8.57
CA PRO A 20 16.75 -17.67 8.50
C PRO A 20 15.73 -18.03 7.42
N PRO A 21 14.44 -17.77 7.64
CA PRO A 21 13.43 -18.04 6.64
C PRO A 21 13.85 -17.37 5.33
N LEU A 22 13.66 -18.06 4.22
CA LEU A 22 13.94 -17.50 2.91
C LEU A 22 13.10 -16.21 2.76
N PRO A 23 13.63 -15.16 2.10
CA PRO A 23 12.91 -13.90 1.95
C PRO A 23 11.63 -14.05 1.12
N PHE A 24 11.47 -15.15 0.40
CA PHE A 24 10.30 -15.47 -0.41
C PHE A 24 9.59 -16.69 0.13
N ALA A 25 8.25 -16.67 0.06
CA ALA A 25 7.43 -17.82 0.42
C ALA A 25 7.77 -19.05 -0.44
N SER A 26 7.63 -20.25 0.14
CA SER A 26 7.87 -21.50 -0.57
C SER A 26 6.89 -21.66 -1.75
N ALA A 27 7.43 -22.01 -2.92
CA ALA A 27 6.62 -22.33 -4.10
C ALA A 27 6.22 -23.81 -4.20
N HIS A 28 6.73 -24.67 -3.30
CA HIS A 28 6.59 -26.13 -3.42
C HIS A 28 5.71 -26.74 -2.33
N GLN A 29 5.46 -26.02 -1.27
CA GLN A 29 4.65 -26.48 -0.14
C GLN A 29 4.10 -25.27 0.63
N GLN A 30 3.12 -25.50 1.48
CA GLN A 30 2.67 -24.49 2.43
C GLN A 30 3.86 -24.04 3.30
N ASP A 31 4.05 -22.74 3.39
CA ASP A 31 5.13 -22.14 4.17
C ASP A 31 4.63 -21.87 5.60
N GLU A 32 4.99 -22.79 6.49
CA GLU A 32 4.58 -22.72 7.90
C GLU A 32 5.16 -21.49 8.61
N ALA A 33 6.34 -21.03 8.23
CA ALA A 33 6.94 -19.84 8.83
C ALA A 33 6.17 -18.58 8.42
N LEU A 34 5.76 -18.48 7.16
CA LEU A 34 4.90 -17.42 6.68
C LEU A 34 3.53 -17.46 7.36
N LEU A 35 2.92 -18.65 7.47
CA LEU A 35 1.63 -18.81 8.13
C LEU A 35 1.69 -18.29 9.58
N GLN A 36 2.68 -18.72 10.36
CA GLN A 36 2.87 -18.26 11.73
C GLN A 36 3.11 -16.76 11.84
N LEU A 37 3.86 -16.18 10.91
CA LEU A 37 4.10 -14.73 10.85
C LEU A 37 2.80 -13.97 10.58
N LEU A 38 1.99 -14.42 9.63
CA LEU A 38 0.70 -13.83 9.29
C LEU A 38 -0.30 -13.93 10.45
N GLU A 39 -0.36 -15.05 11.14
CA GLU A 39 -1.20 -15.25 12.33
C GLU A 39 -0.84 -14.23 13.41
N GLN A 40 0.44 -14.10 13.75
CA GLN A 40 0.91 -13.16 14.75
C GLN A 40 0.68 -11.71 14.36
N ALA A 41 0.93 -11.36 13.10
CA ALA A 41 0.69 -10.01 12.59
C ALA A 41 -0.81 -9.66 12.61
N SER A 42 -1.67 -10.59 12.19
CA SER A 42 -3.12 -10.42 12.19
C SER A 42 -3.67 -10.25 13.61
N GLU A 43 -3.20 -11.03 14.57
CA GLU A 43 -3.59 -10.89 15.97
C GLU A 43 -3.23 -9.52 16.54
N ARG A 44 -2.02 -9.01 16.25
CA ARG A 44 -1.56 -7.69 16.68
C ARG A 44 -2.41 -6.58 16.05
N LEU A 45 -2.66 -6.65 14.74
CA LEU A 45 -3.52 -5.71 14.04
C LEU A 45 -4.95 -5.69 14.60
N CYS A 46 -5.54 -6.85 14.81
CA CYS A 46 -6.89 -6.96 15.39
C CYS A 46 -6.96 -6.37 16.80
N ARG A 47 -5.94 -6.62 17.62
CA ARG A 47 -5.82 -6.03 18.96
C ARG A 47 -5.69 -4.52 18.89
N TRP A 48 -4.87 -4.00 17.99
CA TRP A 48 -4.69 -2.57 17.80
C TRP A 48 -5.99 -1.90 17.33
N LEU A 49 -6.68 -2.46 16.34
CA LEU A 49 -7.97 -1.97 15.87
C LEU A 49 -9.01 -1.97 17.00
N GLY A 50 -9.11 -3.07 17.74
CA GLY A 50 -10.07 -3.23 18.84
C GLY A 50 -9.78 -2.36 20.05
N SER A 51 -8.58 -1.78 20.18
CA SER A 51 -8.21 -0.91 21.28
C SER A 51 -8.43 0.58 20.99
N ALA A 52 -9.00 0.94 19.85
CA ALA A 52 -9.14 2.32 19.41
C ALA A 52 -9.73 3.25 20.48
N ALA A 53 -10.86 2.87 21.06
CA ALA A 53 -11.55 3.70 22.07
C ALA A 53 -10.80 3.88 23.39
N SER A 54 -9.83 3.02 23.69
CA SER A 54 -9.02 3.06 24.92
C SER A 54 -7.66 3.75 24.75
N ARG A 55 -7.33 4.19 23.54
CA ARG A 55 -6.08 4.88 23.20
C ARG A 55 -6.32 6.39 23.06
N PRO A 56 -5.27 7.21 23.14
CA PRO A 56 -5.40 8.62 22.77
C PRO A 56 -5.79 8.75 21.28
N PRO A 57 -6.63 9.72 20.90
CA PRO A 57 -7.02 9.93 19.51
C PRO A 57 -5.82 10.31 18.60
N LEU A 58 -4.84 11.00 19.17
CA LEU A 58 -3.57 11.32 18.52
C LEU A 58 -2.44 10.79 19.41
N PRO A 59 -1.81 9.69 19.05
CA PRO A 59 -0.69 9.15 19.82
C PRO A 59 0.53 10.05 19.72
N GLY A 60 1.31 10.12 20.79
CA GLY A 60 2.64 10.73 20.76
C GLY A 60 3.63 9.77 20.09
N ILE A 61 4.38 10.25 19.11
CA ILE A 61 5.46 9.48 18.51
C ILE A 61 6.70 9.64 19.39
N SER A 62 7.01 8.62 20.17
CA SER A 62 8.18 8.62 21.05
C SER A 62 9.33 7.76 20.53
N LEU A 63 9.04 6.72 19.78
CA LEU A 63 10.02 5.78 19.26
C LEU A 63 9.55 5.26 17.90
N MET A 64 10.48 5.18 16.96
CA MET A 64 10.23 4.58 15.63
C MET A 64 11.32 3.55 15.33
N PRO A 65 11.03 2.52 14.55
CA PRO A 65 12.03 1.57 14.10
C PRO A 65 13.18 2.25 13.37
N ALA A 66 14.39 1.69 13.48
CA ALA A 66 15.53 2.12 12.66
C ALA A 66 15.25 1.79 11.19
N ILE A 67 15.55 2.73 10.30
CA ILE A 67 15.30 2.58 8.84
C ILE A 67 16.56 2.21 8.06
N GLU A 68 17.74 2.24 8.69
CA GLU A 68 18.98 1.89 8.02
C GLU A 68 19.01 0.40 7.71
N PRO A 69 19.39 0.03 6.46
CA PRO A 69 19.55 -1.37 6.11
C PRO A 69 20.61 -2.04 6.99
N GLN A 70 20.28 -3.18 7.55
CA GLN A 70 21.19 -3.99 8.34
C GLN A 70 21.92 -5.00 7.44
N SER A 71 23.16 -5.35 7.81
CA SER A 71 23.94 -6.37 7.09
C SER A 71 23.31 -7.76 7.14
N PHE A 72 22.47 -8.01 8.14
CA PHE A 72 21.70 -9.24 8.30
C PHE A 72 20.25 -8.88 8.59
N GLY A 73 19.30 -9.67 8.09
CA GLY A 73 17.89 -9.50 8.41
C GLY A 73 17.62 -9.60 9.90
N LEU A 74 16.70 -8.80 10.41
CA LEU A 74 16.39 -8.73 11.84
C LEU A 74 15.56 -9.91 12.36
N GLY A 75 14.98 -10.69 11.47
CA GLY A 75 14.10 -11.81 11.81
C GLY A 75 12.66 -11.41 12.11
N PRO A 76 11.76 -12.40 12.20
CA PRO A 76 10.32 -12.14 12.35
C PRO A 76 9.93 -11.48 13.66
N GLU A 77 10.61 -11.81 14.76
CA GLU A 77 10.31 -11.23 16.08
C GLU A 77 10.58 -9.72 16.10
N GLN A 78 11.71 -9.28 15.56
CA GLN A 78 12.03 -7.86 15.48
C GLN A 78 11.10 -7.14 14.51
N LEU A 79 10.79 -7.74 13.36
CA LEU A 79 9.81 -7.19 12.42
C LEU A 79 8.46 -6.94 13.11
N LEU A 80 7.96 -7.91 13.87
CA LEU A 80 6.68 -7.75 14.59
C LEU A 80 6.75 -6.67 15.68
N ALA A 81 7.89 -6.56 16.38
CA ALA A 81 8.09 -5.50 17.35
C ALA A 81 8.15 -4.12 16.70
N ASP A 82 8.80 -3.99 15.55
CA ASP A 82 8.86 -2.75 14.77
C ASP A 82 7.47 -2.35 14.25
N LEU A 83 6.68 -3.33 13.81
CA LEU A 83 5.29 -3.09 13.40
C LEU A 83 4.39 -2.66 14.57
N ASP A 84 4.61 -3.17 15.78
CA ASP A 84 3.93 -2.68 16.97
C ASP A 84 4.25 -1.21 17.23
N LEU A 85 5.52 -0.80 17.12
CA LEU A 85 5.90 0.62 17.25
C LEU A 85 5.23 1.50 16.19
N VAL A 86 5.16 1.04 14.94
CA VAL A 86 4.47 1.76 13.87
C VAL A 86 2.98 1.91 14.17
N MET A 87 2.33 0.84 14.61
CA MET A 87 0.90 0.87 14.98
C MET A 87 0.65 1.76 16.19
N ASP A 88 1.52 1.73 17.19
CA ASP A 88 1.39 2.57 18.39
C ASP A 88 1.52 4.07 18.08
N GLY A 89 2.26 4.44 17.05
CA GLY A 89 2.39 5.81 16.55
C GLY A 89 1.33 6.21 15.51
N ALA A 90 0.49 5.29 15.05
CA ALA A 90 -0.46 5.54 13.99
C ALA A 90 -1.79 6.13 14.52
N TYR A 91 -2.37 7.04 13.74
CA TYR A 91 -3.75 7.47 13.93
C TYR A 91 -4.72 6.31 13.69
N ASN A 92 -5.66 6.10 14.60
CA ASN A 92 -6.67 5.06 14.43
C ASN A 92 -8.03 5.70 14.05
N PRO A 93 -8.48 5.58 12.80
CA PRO A 93 -9.74 6.17 12.34
C PRO A 93 -10.98 5.51 12.99
N GLY A 94 -10.84 4.36 13.64
CA GLY A 94 -11.89 3.73 14.44
C GLY A 94 -12.11 4.36 15.83
N HIS A 95 -11.28 5.33 16.23
CA HIS A 95 -11.44 6.01 17.52
C HIS A 95 -12.75 6.82 17.56
N PRO A 96 -13.54 6.79 18.66
CA PRO A 96 -14.80 7.54 18.75
C PRO A 96 -14.66 9.06 18.56
N GLY A 97 -13.48 9.62 18.80
CA GLY A 97 -13.16 11.03 18.57
C GLY A 97 -12.61 11.35 17.17
N ALA A 98 -12.59 10.39 16.24
CA ALA A 98 -12.16 10.59 14.86
C ALA A 98 -13.28 11.28 14.06
N LEU A 99 -13.27 12.61 14.03
CA LEU A 99 -14.32 13.43 13.41
C LEU A 99 -13.83 14.24 12.21
N ALA A 100 -12.57 14.06 11.81
CA ALA A 100 -11.96 14.88 10.78
C ALA A 100 -11.38 14.04 9.63
N HIS A 101 -11.03 14.72 8.53
CA HIS A 101 -10.27 14.22 7.38
C HIS A 101 -10.98 13.21 6.47
N LEU A 102 -12.24 12.86 6.72
CA LEU A 102 -13.02 11.94 5.88
C LEU A 102 -12.41 10.53 5.75
N ASP A 103 -11.54 10.14 6.68
CA ASP A 103 -10.89 8.83 6.69
C ASP A 103 -11.73 7.84 7.50
N PRO A 104 -12.52 6.96 6.83
CA PRO A 104 -13.30 5.96 7.54
C PRO A 104 -12.39 4.87 8.11
N PRO A 105 -12.84 4.16 9.16
CA PRO A 105 -12.16 2.95 9.59
C PRO A 105 -12.15 1.92 8.44
N PRO A 106 -11.11 1.07 8.35
CA PRO A 106 -11.02 0.09 7.28
C PRO A 106 -12.15 -0.95 7.38
N LEU A 107 -12.69 -1.33 6.25
CA LEU A 107 -13.60 -2.48 6.18
C LEU A 107 -12.79 -3.77 6.44
N ALA A 108 -13.33 -4.68 7.23
CA ALA A 108 -12.69 -5.97 7.48
C ALA A 108 -12.38 -6.72 6.16
N ALA A 109 -13.31 -6.68 5.20
CA ALA A 109 -13.11 -7.27 3.88
C ALA A 109 -11.96 -6.63 3.08
N SER A 110 -11.73 -5.31 3.23
CA SER A 110 -10.61 -4.65 2.52
C SER A 110 -9.26 -5.08 3.08
N ILE A 111 -9.15 -5.26 4.40
CA ILE A 111 -7.91 -5.76 5.02
C ILE A 111 -7.55 -7.14 4.45
N VAL A 112 -8.53 -8.03 4.36
CA VAL A 112 -8.32 -9.37 3.77
C VAL A 112 -8.00 -9.27 2.29
N GLY A 113 -8.68 -8.40 1.55
CA GLY A 113 -8.42 -8.14 0.14
C GLY A 113 -6.99 -7.68 -0.10
N ASP A 114 -6.51 -6.71 0.67
CA ASP A 114 -5.14 -6.19 0.57
C ASP A 114 -4.09 -7.25 0.90
N LEU A 115 -4.33 -8.09 1.92
CA LEU A 115 -3.47 -9.22 2.24
C LEU A 115 -3.32 -10.18 1.04
N ILE A 116 -4.43 -10.54 0.41
CA ILE A 116 -4.42 -11.43 -0.76
C ILE A 116 -3.73 -10.74 -1.95
N CYS A 117 -4.01 -9.46 -2.19
CA CYS A 117 -3.37 -8.71 -3.27
C CYS A 117 -1.85 -8.62 -3.06
N ALA A 118 -1.39 -8.38 -1.84
CA ALA A 118 0.03 -8.37 -1.49
C ALA A 118 0.69 -9.74 -1.74
N GLY A 119 -0.01 -10.84 -1.38
CA GLY A 119 0.47 -12.21 -1.62
C GLY A 119 0.51 -12.58 -3.10
N LEU A 120 -0.47 -12.17 -3.88
CA LEU A 120 -0.50 -12.40 -5.34
C LEU A 120 0.60 -11.60 -6.05
N ASN A 121 0.89 -10.39 -5.60
CA ASN A 121 1.87 -9.48 -6.19
C ASN A 121 1.75 -9.37 -7.73
N ASN A 122 0.53 -9.41 -8.24
CA ASN A 122 0.28 -9.31 -9.67
C ASN A 122 0.21 -7.84 -10.11
N ASN A 123 0.78 -7.54 -11.27
CA ASN A 123 0.58 -6.25 -11.91
C ASN A 123 -0.45 -6.37 -13.04
N LEU A 124 -1.11 -5.25 -13.38
CA LEU A 124 -2.12 -5.21 -14.44
C LEU A 124 -1.55 -4.59 -15.74
N LEU A 125 -0.24 -4.68 -15.94
CA LEU A 125 0.41 -4.16 -17.15
C LEU A 125 -0.05 -4.90 -18.41
N ALA A 126 -0.25 -6.22 -18.31
CA ALA A 126 -0.79 -7.08 -19.35
C ALA A 126 -1.76 -8.09 -18.73
N GLU A 127 -2.77 -8.49 -19.48
CA GLU A 127 -3.80 -9.43 -19.00
C GLU A 127 -3.22 -10.78 -18.60
N GLU A 128 -2.18 -11.24 -19.30
CA GLU A 128 -1.48 -12.50 -19.03
C GLU A 128 -0.79 -12.53 -17.67
N LEU A 129 -0.39 -11.36 -17.17
CA LEU A 129 0.29 -11.22 -15.88
C LEU A 129 -0.69 -11.16 -14.70
N SER A 130 -1.98 -10.93 -14.96
CA SER A 130 -3.02 -10.84 -13.96
C SER A 130 -4.41 -11.12 -14.55
N PRO A 131 -4.70 -12.34 -15.03
CA PRO A 131 -5.93 -12.62 -15.76
C PRO A 131 -7.19 -12.38 -14.93
N SER A 132 -7.19 -12.80 -13.67
CA SER A 132 -8.35 -12.66 -12.77
C SER A 132 -8.58 -11.21 -12.36
N LEU A 133 -7.52 -10.49 -11.94
CA LEU A 133 -7.66 -9.12 -11.46
C LEU A 133 -7.99 -8.15 -12.60
N SER A 134 -7.42 -8.34 -13.80
CA SER A 134 -7.77 -7.55 -14.99
C SER A 134 -9.24 -7.70 -15.37
N ARG A 135 -9.78 -8.89 -15.22
CA ARG A 135 -11.21 -9.15 -15.42
C ARG A 135 -12.09 -8.51 -14.37
N LEU A 136 -11.68 -8.64 -13.11
CA LEU A 136 -12.39 -8.06 -11.97
C LEU A 136 -12.43 -6.52 -12.07
N GLU A 137 -11.30 -5.89 -12.41
CA GLU A 137 -11.23 -4.45 -12.61
C GLU A 137 -12.20 -3.98 -13.71
N ARG A 138 -12.18 -4.61 -14.89
CA ARG A 138 -13.11 -4.27 -15.97
C ARG A 138 -14.57 -4.42 -15.56
N SER A 139 -14.90 -5.50 -14.85
CA SER A 139 -16.26 -5.75 -14.37
C SER A 139 -16.71 -4.69 -13.35
N LEU A 140 -15.81 -4.33 -12.43
CA LEU A 140 -16.07 -3.29 -11.43
C LEU A 140 -16.29 -1.93 -12.10
N MET A 141 -15.45 -1.56 -13.06
CA MET A 141 -15.57 -0.29 -13.77
C MET A 141 -16.85 -0.22 -14.62
N ALA A 142 -17.23 -1.31 -15.27
CA ALA A 142 -18.49 -1.39 -16.01
C ALA A 142 -19.69 -1.24 -15.08
N TRP A 143 -19.71 -1.94 -13.95
CA TRP A 143 -20.75 -1.82 -12.94
C TRP A 143 -20.86 -0.40 -12.36
N LEU A 144 -19.75 0.25 -12.07
CA LEU A 144 -19.73 1.64 -11.60
C LEU A 144 -20.29 2.60 -12.66
N ALA A 145 -19.86 2.46 -13.93
CA ALA A 145 -20.34 3.27 -15.02
C ALA A 145 -21.87 3.13 -15.20
N GLU A 146 -22.39 1.92 -15.17
CA GLU A 146 -23.82 1.64 -15.21
C GLU A 146 -24.56 2.26 -14.00
N SER A 147 -24.03 2.08 -12.80
CA SER A 147 -24.61 2.63 -11.55
C SER A 147 -24.66 4.16 -11.56
N LEU A 148 -23.76 4.81 -12.28
CA LEU A 148 -23.73 6.27 -12.46
C LEU A 148 -24.57 6.75 -13.67
N GLY A 149 -25.29 5.85 -14.35
CA GLY A 149 -26.12 6.17 -15.49
C GLY A 149 -25.32 6.59 -16.75
N MET A 150 -24.07 6.14 -16.88
CA MET A 150 -23.27 6.40 -18.06
C MET A 150 -23.76 5.56 -19.27
N PRO A 151 -23.49 6.00 -20.52
CA PRO A 151 -23.88 5.26 -21.71
C PRO A 151 -23.39 3.82 -21.72
N ALA A 152 -24.13 2.92 -22.37
CA ALA A 152 -23.73 1.54 -22.54
C ALA A 152 -22.34 1.43 -23.20
N GLY A 153 -21.49 0.55 -22.70
CA GLY A 153 -20.12 0.40 -23.16
C GLY A 153 -19.12 1.37 -22.50
N SER A 154 -19.58 2.26 -21.62
CA SER A 154 -18.68 3.06 -20.80
C SER A 154 -17.88 2.18 -19.85
N GLY A 155 -16.65 2.58 -19.59
CA GLY A 155 -15.76 1.93 -18.65
C GLY A 155 -14.90 2.96 -17.93
N GLY A 156 -13.86 2.48 -17.29
CA GLY A 156 -12.95 3.35 -16.56
C GLY A 156 -11.66 2.63 -16.18
N VAL A 157 -10.80 3.34 -15.50
CA VAL A 157 -9.61 2.80 -14.86
C VAL A 157 -9.48 3.39 -13.46
N PRO A 158 -9.09 2.60 -12.47
CA PRO A 158 -8.80 3.12 -11.13
C PRO A 158 -7.55 4.01 -11.16
N ALA A 159 -7.51 4.96 -10.27
CA ALA A 159 -6.36 5.83 -10.06
C ALA A 159 -5.91 5.78 -8.60
N SER A 160 -4.67 6.15 -8.33
CA SER A 160 -4.10 6.14 -6.97
C SER A 160 -4.72 7.20 -6.02
N GLY A 161 -5.62 8.03 -6.53
CA GLY A 161 -6.33 9.03 -5.74
C GLY A 161 -7.02 10.08 -6.61
N GLY A 162 -7.90 10.88 -6.02
CA GLY A 162 -8.72 11.88 -6.71
C GLY A 162 -7.92 12.91 -7.51
N THR A 163 -6.72 13.27 -7.06
CA THR A 163 -5.84 14.19 -7.81
C THR A 163 -5.45 13.61 -9.16
N LEU A 164 -5.05 12.34 -9.20
CA LEU A 164 -4.71 11.68 -10.46
C LEU A 164 -5.96 11.46 -11.33
N SER A 165 -7.09 11.07 -10.72
CA SER A 165 -8.35 10.92 -11.43
C SER A 165 -8.74 12.23 -12.16
N ASN A 166 -8.65 13.38 -11.47
CA ASN A 166 -8.95 14.67 -12.05
C ASN A 166 -7.98 15.03 -13.21
N LEU A 167 -6.69 14.77 -13.04
CA LEU A 167 -5.71 14.95 -14.11
C LEU A 167 -6.05 14.08 -15.32
N MET A 168 -6.32 12.80 -15.12
CA MET A 168 -6.67 11.87 -16.20
C MET A 168 -7.93 12.31 -16.95
N ALA A 169 -8.96 12.74 -16.23
CA ALA A 169 -10.20 13.25 -16.82
C ALA A 169 -9.96 14.49 -17.69
N LEU A 170 -9.18 15.45 -17.19
CA LEU A 170 -8.86 16.68 -17.93
C LEU A 170 -7.98 16.40 -19.15
N VAL A 171 -6.98 15.52 -19.03
CA VAL A 171 -6.14 15.10 -20.17
C VAL A 171 -6.99 14.40 -21.23
N THR A 172 -7.89 13.51 -20.82
CA THR A 172 -8.80 12.81 -21.73
C THR A 172 -9.73 13.80 -22.45
N ALA A 173 -10.33 14.72 -21.71
CA ALA A 173 -11.19 15.75 -22.28
C ALA A 173 -10.45 16.63 -23.29
N ARG A 174 -9.22 17.06 -22.97
CA ARG A 174 -8.39 17.84 -23.89
C ARG A 174 -8.09 17.07 -25.17
N ARG A 175 -7.70 15.81 -25.03
CA ARG A 175 -7.38 14.95 -26.18
C ARG A 175 -8.59 14.69 -27.07
N GLU A 176 -9.73 14.40 -26.48
CA GLU A 176 -10.98 14.18 -27.21
C GLU A 176 -11.40 15.40 -28.02
N ARG A 177 -11.14 16.60 -27.52
CA ARG A 177 -11.41 17.86 -28.23
C ARG A 177 -10.35 18.24 -29.26
N GLY A 178 -9.31 17.43 -29.44
CA GLY A 178 -8.21 17.72 -30.36
C GLY A 178 -7.38 18.95 -29.98
N LEU A 179 -7.47 19.39 -28.71
CA LEU A 179 -6.71 20.54 -28.21
C LEU A 179 -5.27 20.13 -27.93
N GLY A 180 -4.33 20.83 -28.54
CA GLY A 180 -2.89 20.68 -28.24
C GLY A 180 -2.48 21.34 -26.93
N CYS A 181 -1.17 21.44 -26.72
CA CYS A 181 -0.57 22.17 -25.58
C CYS A 181 -0.40 23.66 -25.89
N SER A 182 -1.25 24.26 -26.76
CA SER A 182 -1.07 25.58 -27.30
C SER A 182 -1.54 26.74 -26.41
N GLY A 183 -2.00 26.46 -25.19
CA GLY A 183 -2.49 27.48 -24.24
C GLY A 183 -3.82 28.14 -24.64
N GLU A 184 -4.48 27.67 -25.71
CA GLU A 184 -5.77 28.21 -26.18
C GLU A 184 -6.98 27.59 -25.46
N ALA A 185 -6.76 26.50 -24.69
CA ALA A 185 -7.81 25.82 -23.95
C ALA A 185 -8.05 26.51 -22.61
N VAL A 186 -9.32 26.72 -22.26
CA VAL A 186 -9.74 27.30 -20.99
C VAL A 186 -10.56 26.26 -20.22
N VAL A 187 -10.23 26.08 -18.95
CA VAL A 187 -11.01 25.27 -18.02
C VAL A 187 -11.74 26.20 -17.05
N LEU A 188 -13.06 26.15 -17.04
CA LEU A 188 -13.86 26.88 -16.08
C LEU A 188 -14.14 25.99 -14.86
N ALA A 189 -13.83 26.51 -13.69
CA ALA A 189 -14.06 25.82 -12.41
C ALA A 189 -14.55 26.82 -11.36
N SER A 190 -15.23 26.32 -10.33
CA SER A 190 -15.58 27.13 -9.15
C SER A 190 -14.31 27.63 -8.45
N ALA A 191 -14.38 28.78 -7.79
CA ALA A 191 -13.34 29.25 -6.92
C ALA A 191 -13.07 28.28 -5.73
N ASP A 192 -14.09 27.54 -5.34
CA ASP A 192 -14.02 26.54 -4.28
C ASP A 192 -13.69 25.12 -4.78
N ALA A 193 -13.35 24.99 -6.08
CA ALA A 193 -12.96 23.68 -6.61
C ALA A 193 -11.71 23.15 -5.91
N HIS A 194 -11.68 21.83 -5.72
CA HIS A 194 -10.54 21.20 -5.07
C HIS A 194 -9.24 21.55 -5.81
N VAL A 195 -8.18 21.79 -5.05
CA VAL A 195 -6.85 22.22 -5.53
C VAL A 195 -6.24 21.33 -6.63
N SER A 196 -6.69 20.09 -6.75
CA SER A 196 -6.25 19.16 -7.80
C SER A 196 -6.56 19.64 -9.22
N ILE A 197 -7.63 20.43 -9.41
CA ILE A 197 -7.95 21.00 -10.73
C ILE A 197 -6.84 21.96 -11.17
N GLY A 198 -6.48 22.93 -10.32
CA GLY A 198 -5.39 23.86 -10.62
C GLY A 198 -4.03 23.15 -10.78
N LYS A 199 -3.74 22.13 -9.98
CA LYS A 199 -2.54 21.31 -10.11
C LYS A 199 -2.51 20.53 -11.43
N ALA A 200 -3.64 19.94 -11.84
CA ALA A 200 -3.75 19.24 -13.11
C ALA A 200 -3.49 20.20 -14.29
N LEU A 201 -4.07 21.40 -14.26
CA LEU A 201 -3.86 22.42 -15.30
C LEU A 201 -2.39 22.85 -15.38
N ALA A 202 -1.73 23.06 -14.24
CA ALA A 202 -0.32 23.40 -14.21
C ALA A 202 0.58 22.29 -14.78
N VAL A 203 0.21 21.02 -14.62
CA VAL A 203 0.93 19.88 -15.22
C VAL A 203 0.66 19.76 -16.72
N MET A 204 -0.54 20.14 -17.14
CA MET A 204 -0.96 20.03 -18.54
C MET A 204 -0.38 21.14 -19.45
N GLY A 205 0.07 22.22 -18.90
CA GLY A 205 0.62 23.40 -19.61
C GLY A 205 -0.48 24.37 -20.04
#